data_02efdd0ffff74012f2b8b8f35addddf5
#
_entry.id   02efdd0ffff74012f2b8b8f35addddf5
#
_cell.length_a   1.000
_cell.length_b   1.000
_cell.length_c   1.000
_cell.angle_alpha   90.00
_cell.angle_beta   90.00
_cell.angle_gamma   90.00
#
_symmetry.space_group_name_H-M   'P 1'
#
loop_
_entity.id
_entity.type
_entity.pdbx_description
1 polymer ?
#
loop_
_entity_poly.entity_id
_entity_poly.type
_entity_poly.pdbx_seq_one_letter_code
_entity_poly.pdbx_strand_id
1 'polypeptide(L)'
;MEKSRIDIINHLEAGGTLSRDEWMILLSSLDDEEREYLRVKAQEVAVSHYGKGIFVRALLEISSYCKNNCYYCGIRASNRDAQRYRLSKEEILECCKEADALGFNTFVLQGGEDPVQNDAWVVDVVKAIRAAYPEKAITLSVGERSAEAYAAFKEAGANRFLLRHETRNDEHYLQLHPSMMSSENRRQCLMTLKRLGFQTGSGMMIGSPGQTDEHLCFRGFCYSHSIH
;
A
#
# COMPACT_ATOMS: atom_id res chain seq x y z
N MET A 1 18.73 -22.11 -23.64
CA MET A 1 17.33 -22.61 -23.66
C MET A 1 16.46 -21.61 -22.96
N GLU A 2 15.43 -21.19 -23.64
CA GLU A 2 14.41 -20.33 -23.04
C GLU A 2 13.65 -21.13 -21.97
N LYS A 3 13.53 -20.61 -20.75
CA LYS A 3 12.81 -21.29 -19.66
C LYS A 3 11.32 -21.32 -20.00
N SER A 4 10.66 -22.45 -19.77
CA SER A 4 9.21 -22.52 -19.87
C SER A 4 8.57 -21.69 -18.74
N ARG A 5 7.29 -21.30 -18.91
CA ARG A 5 6.54 -20.60 -17.82
C ARG A 5 6.45 -21.45 -16.56
N ILE A 6 6.31 -22.77 -16.72
CA ILE A 6 6.30 -23.72 -15.60
C ILE A 6 7.62 -23.68 -14.83
N ASP A 7 8.77 -23.62 -15.54
CA ASP A 7 10.09 -23.51 -14.90
C ASP A 7 10.22 -22.19 -14.13
N ILE A 8 9.70 -21.09 -14.67
CA ILE A 8 9.68 -19.77 -14.03
C ILE A 8 8.81 -19.80 -12.75
N ILE A 9 7.63 -20.42 -12.81
CA ILE A 9 6.73 -20.56 -11.66
C ILE A 9 7.41 -21.41 -10.56
N ASN A 10 8.03 -22.52 -10.92
CA ASN A 10 8.75 -23.38 -9.97
C ASN A 10 9.93 -22.66 -9.33
N HIS A 11 10.63 -21.81 -10.09
CA HIS A 11 11.72 -21.00 -9.56
C HIS A 11 11.21 -19.97 -8.53
N LEU A 12 10.06 -19.35 -8.76
CA LEU A 12 9.42 -18.47 -7.77
C LEU A 12 8.96 -19.23 -6.52
N GLU A 13 8.35 -20.39 -6.68
CA GLU A 13 7.91 -21.25 -5.55
C GLU A 13 9.09 -21.59 -4.64
N ALA A 14 10.26 -21.87 -5.24
CA ALA A 14 11.49 -22.14 -4.50
C ALA A 14 12.14 -20.89 -3.85
N GLY A 15 11.48 -19.72 -3.89
CA GLY A 15 11.99 -18.47 -3.35
C GLY A 15 13.00 -17.74 -4.25
N GLY A 16 13.09 -18.14 -5.52
CA GLY A 16 13.95 -17.50 -6.51
C GLY A 16 13.46 -16.12 -6.93
N THR A 17 14.35 -15.33 -7.54
CA THR A 17 14.04 -14.03 -8.12
C THR A 17 14.07 -14.11 -9.64
N LEU A 18 13.15 -13.43 -10.31
CA LEU A 18 13.07 -13.40 -11.76
C LEU A 18 13.82 -12.21 -12.35
N SER A 19 14.44 -12.42 -13.51
CA SER A 19 14.90 -11.36 -14.40
C SER A 19 13.69 -10.58 -14.99
N ARG A 20 13.98 -9.42 -15.60
CA ARG A 20 12.95 -8.66 -16.32
C ARG A 20 12.29 -9.51 -17.43
N ASP A 21 13.09 -10.25 -18.18
CA ASP A 21 12.60 -11.03 -19.31
C ASP A 21 11.73 -12.21 -18.82
N GLU A 22 12.09 -12.87 -17.73
CA GLU A 22 11.27 -13.90 -17.10
C GLU A 22 9.93 -13.33 -16.58
N TRP A 23 9.94 -12.12 -16.01
CA TRP A 23 8.69 -11.44 -15.65
C TRP A 23 7.83 -11.14 -16.87
N MET A 24 8.43 -10.66 -17.98
CA MET A 24 7.68 -10.41 -19.22
C MET A 24 7.04 -11.69 -19.76
N ILE A 25 7.76 -12.82 -19.72
CA ILE A 25 7.23 -14.13 -20.11
C ILE A 25 6.04 -14.52 -19.23
N LEU A 26 6.15 -14.32 -17.92
CA LEU A 26 5.10 -14.72 -16.96
C LEU A 26 3.85 -13.80 -17.02
N LEU A 27 4.02 -12.50 -17.30
CA LEU A 27 2.94 -11.53 -17.41
C LEU A 27 2.28 -11.49 -18.77
N SER A 28 2.92 -12.05 -19.81
CA SER A 28 2.25 -12.29 -21.10
C SER A 28 1.13 -13.33 -20.90
N SER A 29 0.22 -13.39 -21.87
CA SER A 29 -0.98 -14.24 -21.78
C SER A 29 -0.67 -15.68 -21.37
N LEU A 30 -0.98 -16.03 -20.12
CA LEU A 30 -1.00 -17.42 -19.64
C LEU A 30 -2.22 -18.12 -20.26
N ASP A 31 -2.06 -19.37 -20.64
CA ASP A 31 -3.21 -20.23 -20.90
C ASP A 31 -3.90 -20.66 -19.59
N ASP A 32 -5.01 -21.36 -19.69
CA ASP A 32 -5.81 -21.73 -18.52
C ASP A 32 -5.09 -22.74 -17.63
N GLU A 33 -4.30 -23.66 -18.20
CA GLU A 33 -3.52 -24.66 -17.46
C GLU A 33 -2.35 -23.99 -16.69
N GLU A 34 -1.62 -23.12 -17.35
CA GLU A 34 -0.52 -22.33 -16.74
C GLU A 34 -1.04 -21.43 -15.60
N ARG A 35 -2.19 -20.78 -15.82
CA ARG A 35 -2.84 -19.92 -14.80
C ARG A 35 -3.29 -20.72 -13.59
N GLU A 36 -3.89 -21.87 -13.81
CA GLU A 36 -4.31 -22.76 -12.72
C GLU A 36 -3.10 -23.32 -11.97
N TYR A 37 -2.04 -23.71 -12.68
CA TYR A 37 -0.79 -24.15 -12.06
C TYR A 37 -0.20 -23.06 -11.16
N LEU A 38 -0.07 -21.83 -11.66
CA LEU A 38 0.42 -20.68 -10.87
C LEU A 38 -0.46 -20.44 -9.63
N ARG A 39 -1.79 -20.51 -9.80
CA ARG A 39 -2.75 -20.32 -8.70
C ARG A 39 -2.55 -21.36 -7.60
N VAL A 40 -2.42 -22.62 -7.97
CA VAL A 40 -2.21 -23.72 -7.02
C VAL A 40 -0.91 -23.54 -6.26
N LYS A 41 0.19 -23.28 -6.97
CA LYS A 41 1.50 -23.04 -6.36
C LYS A 41 1.51 -21.84 -5.40
N ALA A 42 0.92 -20.72 -5.81
CA ALA A 42 0.79 -19.54 -4.94
C ALA A 42 -0.04 -19.85 -3.68
N GLN A 43 -1.11 -20.64 -3.82
CA GLN A 43 -1.94 -21.04 -2.69
C GLN A 43 -1.20 -22.00 -1.74
N GLU A 44 -0.44 -22.96 -2.25
CA GLU A 44 0.38 -23.87 -1.44
C GLU A 44 1.39 -23.08 -0.59
N VAL A 45 2.12 -22.15 -1.20
CA VAL A 45 3.05 -21.26 -0.49
C VAL A 45 2.33 -20.41 0.56
N ALA A 46 1.22 -19.77 0.21
CA ALA A 46 0.46 -18.96 1.16
C ALA A 46 -0.04 -19.79 2.35
N VAL A 47 -0.58 -20.98 2.11
CA VAL A 47 -1.09 -21.87 3.16
C VAL A 47 0.05 -22.39 4.05
N SER A 48 1.23 -22.66 3.50
CA SER A 48 2.38 -23.11 4.30
C SER A 48 2.85 -22.05 5.30
N HIS A 49 2.70 -20.75 4.98
CA HIS A 49 3.12 -19.63 5.84
C HIS A 49 2.03 -19.14 6.78
N TYR A 50 0.78 -19.07 6.32
CA TYR A 50 -0.31 -18.41 7.03
C TYR A 50 -1.46 -19.35 7.43
N GLY A 51 -1.37 -20.63 7.07
CA GLY A 51 -2.49 -21.55 7.23
C GLY A 51 -3.67 -21.18 6.32
N LYS A 52 -4.87 -21.56 6.71
CA LYS A 52 -6.12 -21.26 5.98
C LYS A 52 -6.82 -20.00 6.48
N GLY A 53 -6.25 -19.32 7.44
CA GLY A 53 -6.81 -18.09 8.01
C GLY A 53 -6.65 -16.89 7.10
N ILE A 54 -7.61 -15.97 7.17
CA ILE A 54 -7.57 -14.68 6.47
C ILE A 54 -7.38 -13.57 7.50
N PHE A 55 -6.39 -12.71 7.28
CA PHE A 55 -6.17 -11.53 8.12
C PHE A 55 -7.16 -10.43 7.72
N VAL A 56 -8.09 -10.12 8.62
CA VAL A 56 -9.04 -9.02 8.45
C VAL A 56 -8.58 -7.82 9.28
N ARG A 57 -8.72 -6.62 8.72
CA ARG A 57 -8.32 -5.36 9.36
C ARG A 57 -9.49 -4.40 9.39
N ALA A 58 -9.63 -3.64 10.46
CA ALA A 58 -10.61 -2.56 10.54
C ALA A 58 -10.06 -1.35 9.76
N LEU A 59 -10.75 -0.96 8.70
CA LEU A 59 -10.43 0.21 7.90
C LEU A 59 -11.30 1.39 8.37
N LEU A 60 -10.65 2.46 8.81
CA LEU A 60 -11.27 3.73 9.18
C LEU A 60 -10.89 4.77 8.13
N GLU A 61 -11.84 5.18 7.32
CA GLU A 61 -11.64 6.26 6.35
C GLU A 61 -11.84 7.60 7.06
N ILE A 62 -10.74 8.19 7.54
CA ILE A 62 -10.76 9.32 8.47
C ILE A 62 -11.10 10.65 7.82
N SER A 63 -10.85 10.81 6.50
CA SER A 63 -11.17 12.02 5.74
C SER A 63 -11.35 11.73 4.27
N SER A 64 -12.34 12.34 3.64
CA SER A 64 -12.52 12.39 2.19
C SER A 64 -11.94 13.66 1.55
N TYR A 65 -11.25 14.52 2.32
CA TYR A 65 -10.53 15.66 1.77
C TYR A 65 -9.12 15.29 1.34
N CYS A 66 -8.67 15.86 0.22
CA CYS A 66 -7.30 15.72 -0.26
C CYS A 66 -6.87 17.01 -0.97
N LYS A 67 -5.63 17.45 -0.74
CA LYS A 67 -5.05 18.59 -1.45
C LYS A 67 -4.62 18.23 -2.88
N ASN A 68 -4.39 16.94 -3.16
CA ASN A 68 -3.87 16.45 -4.43
C ASN A 68 -4.99 16.23 -5.44
N ASN A 69 -4.60 16.19 -6.71
CA ASN A 69 -5.54 16.02 -7.82
C ASN A 69 -5.17 14.84 -8.72
N CYS A 70 -4.84 13.70 -8.11
CA CYS A 70 -4.54 12.46 -8.85
C CYS A 70 -5.73 12.09 -9.72
N TYR A 71 -5.51 11.87 -11.01
CA TYR A 71 -6.59 11.80 -12.02
C TYR A 71 -7.51 10.59 -11.86
N TYR A 72 -7.04 9.54 -11.22
CA TYR A 72 -7.80 8.31 -10.94
C TYR A 72 -8.58 8.35 -9.63
N CYS A 73 -8.34 9.36 -8.76
CA CYS A 73 -8.84 9.33 -7.39
C CYS A 73 -10.22 9.99 -7.24
N GLY A 74 -11.16 9.26 -6.64
CA GLY A 74 -12.51 9.76 -6.38
C GLY A 74 -12.55 10.93 -5.39
N ILE A 75 -11.60 11.01 -4.46
CA ILE A 75 -11.51 12.11 -3.48
C ILE A 75 -10.50 13.20 -3.88
N ARG A 76 -10.06 13.26 -5.15
CA ARG A 76 -9.18 14.34 -5.63
C ARG A 76 -9.78 15.72 -5.40
N ALA A 77 -8.93 16.72 -5.24
CA ALA A 77 -9.33 18.09 -4.90
C ALA A 77 -10.38 18.67 -5.87
N SER A 78 -10.26 18.40 -7.18
CA SER A 78 -11.16 18.94 -8.20
C SER A 78 -12.50 18.23 -8.32
N ASN A 79 -12.70 17.07 -7.65
CA ASN A 79 -13.98 16.38 -7.72
C ASN A 79 -15.02 17.08 -6.81
N ARG A 80 -15.93 17.81 -7.44
CA ARG A 80 -16.99 18.56 -6.73
C ARG A 80 -18.17 17.70 -6.31
N ASP A 81 -18.31 16.51 -6.89
CA ASP A 81 -19.40 15.56 -6.60
C ASP A 81 -19.09 14.67 -5.40
N ALA A 82 -17.83 14.69 -4.93
CA ALA A 82 -17.41 13.90 -3.78
C ALA A 82 -18.01 14.47 -2.50
N GLN A 83 -18.76 13.64 -1.77
CA GLN A 83 -19.20 13.98 -0.41
C GLN A 83 -17.97 14.13 0.49
N ARG A 84 -17.86 15.29 1.16
CA ARG A 84 -16.70 15.64 1.97
C ARG A 84 -17.02 15.53 3.44
N TYR A 85 -16.20 14.77 4.16
CA TYR A 85 -16.30 14.63 5.61
C TYR A 85 -14.90 14.53 6.23
N ARG A 86 -14.83 14.75 7.52
CA ARG A 86 -13.71 14.45 8.40
C ARG A 86 -14.26 13.81 9.65
N LEU A 87 -13.68 12.71 10.07
CA LEU A 87 -13.95 12.16 11.39
C LEU A 87 -13.18 12.96 12.45
N SER A 88 -13.84 13.23 13.56
CA SER A 88 -13.18 13.72 14.77
C SER A 88 -12.35 12.62 15.43
N LYS A 89 -11.48 12.99 16.35
CA LYS A 89 -10.73 12.03 17.15
C LYS A 89 -11.64 11.11 17.95
N GLU A 90 -12.72 11.65 18.49
CA GLU A 90 -13.71 10.93 19.28
C GLU A 90 -14.43 9.88 18.42
N GLU A 91 -14.88 10.25 17.21
CA GLU A 91 -15.48 9.31 16.26
C GLU A 91 -14.52 8.18 15.86
N ILE A 92 -13.24 8.50 15.63
CA ILE A 92 -12.21 7.49 15.33
C ILE A 92 -12.03 6.54 16.51
N LEU A 93 -11.99 7.03 17.74
CA LEU A 93 -11.87 6.19 18.93
C LEU A 93 -13.09 5.30 19.15
N GLU A 94 -14.30 5.79 18.86
CA GLU A 94 -15.51 4.95 18.92
C GLU A 94 -15.47 3.85 17.84
N CYS A 95 -15.07 4.18 16.60
CA CYS A 95 -14.85 3.15 15.57
C CYS A 95 -13.80 2.09 15.99
N CYS A 96 -12.71 2.52 16.65
CA CYS A 96 -11.73 1.59 17.18
C CYS A 96 -12.31 0.67 18.25
N LYS A 97 -13.18 1.19 19.11
CA LYS A 97 -13.87 0.43 20.16
C LYS A 97 -14.82 -0.61 19.57
N GLU A 98 -15.60 -0.23 18.56
CA GLU A 98 -16.46 -1.18 17.84
C GLU A 98 -15.64 -2.27 17.14
N ALA A 99 -14.52 -1.89 16.49
CA ALA A 99 -13.64 -2.82 15.83
C ALA A 99 -12.95 -3.78 16.82
N ASP A 100 -12.55 -3.31 18.00
CA ASP A 100 -12.00 -4.15 19.07
C ASP A 100 -13.03 -5.16 19.57
N ALA A 101 -14.27 -4.74 19.80
CA ALA A 101 -15.37 -5.61 20.20
C ALA A 101 -15.67 -6.71 19.17
N LEU A 102 -15.41 -6.45 17.88
CA LEU A 102 -15.50 -7.42 16.79
C LEU A 102 -14.25 -8.30 16.63
N GLY A 103 -13.23 -8.11 17.45
CA GLY A 103 -12.01 -8.92 17.47
C GLY A 103 -10.95 -8.51 16.43
N PHE A 104 -11.03 -7.32 15.83
CA PHE A 104 -9.97 -6.84 14.95
C PHE A 104 -8.68 -6.55 15.70
N ASN A 105 -7.56 -6.97 15.13
CA ASN A 105 -6.22 -6.77 15.71
C ASN A 105 -5.40 -5.68 15.01
N THR A 106 -5.98 -5.02 14.02
CA THR A 106 -5.31 -3.96 13.26
C THR A 106 -6.31 -2.88 12.91
N PHE A 107 -5.98 -1.64 13.25
CA PHE A 107 -6.68 -0.45 12.80
C PHE A 107 -5.91 0.20 11.66
N VAL A 108 -6.58 0.47 10.55
CA VAL A 108 -6.01 1.16 9.39
C VAL A 108 -6.68 2.52 9.26
N LEU A 109 -5.94 3.58 9.52
CA LEU A 109 -6.42 4.95 9.32
C LEU A 109 -6.05 5.38 7.90
N GLN A 110 -7.06 5.54 7.06
CA GLN A 110 -6.89 5.91 5.66
C GLN A 110 -7.58 7.24 5.38
N GLY A 111 -6.97 8.07 4.56
CA GLY A 111 -7.53 9.33 4.12
C GLY A 111 -6.73 9.95 2.99
N GLY A 112 -7.24 11.05 2.45
CA GLY A 112 -6.45 11.91 1.57
C GLY A 112 -5.37 12.68 2.35
N GLU A 113 -4.52 13.40 1.62
CA GLU A 113 -3.62 14.38 2.22
C GLU A 113 -4.41 15.64 2.59
N ASP A 114 -5.09 15.55 3.72
CA ASP A 114 -5.96 16.62 4.24
C ASP A 114 -5.15 17.66 5.02
N PRO A 115 -5.15 18.94 4.61
CA PRO A 115 -4.40 19.98 5.31
C PRO A 115 -4.90 20.26 6.74
N VAL A 116 -6.15 19.95 7.05
CA VAL A 116 -6.73 20.15 8.38
C VAL A 116 -6.32 19.05 9.34
N GLN A 117 -6.34 17.79 8.88
CA GLN A 117 -5.78 16.66 9.62
C GLN A 117 -4.26 16.61 9.42
N ASN A 118 -3.58 17.65 9.92
CA ASN A 118 -2.15 17.83 9.81
C ASN A 118 -1.36 16.81 10.64
N ASP A 119 -0.03 16.88 10.59
CA ASP A 119 0.84 15.90 11.22
C ASP A 119 0.66 15.85 12.75
N ALA A 120 0.48 17.00 13.40
CA ALA A 120 0.26 17.08 14.84
C ALA A 120 -1.08 16.43 15.25
N TRP A 121 -2.13 16.61 14.44
CA TRP A 121 -3.42 15.96 14.63
C TRP A 121 -3.30 14.43 14.48
N VAL A 122 -2.61 13.95 13.45
CA VAL A 122 -2.38 12.50 13.25
C VAL A 122 -1.61 11.90 14.43
N VAL A 123 -0.57 12.59 14.92
CA VAL A 123 0.19 12.18 16.11
C VAL A 123 -0.72 12.06 17.35
N ASP A 124 -1.60 13.02 17.56
CA ASP A 124 -2.52 13.01 18.71
C ASP A 124 -3.51 11.84 18.63
N VAL A 125 -4.07 11.58 17.46
CA VAL A 125 -4.97 10.43 17.22
C VAL A 125 -4.24 9.11 17.44
N VAL A 126 -3.04 8.94 16.87
CA VAL A 126 -2.24 7.71 17.03
C VAL A 126 -1.88 7.46 18.50
N LYS A 127 -1.48 8.50 19.25
CA LYS A 127 -1.20 8.40 20.70
C LYS A 127 -2.44 7.97 21.47
N ALA A 128 -3.60 8.53 21.16
CA ALA A 128 -4.85 8.17 21.84
C ALA A 128 -5.25 6.71 21.56
N ILE A 129 -5.14 6.25 20.32
CA ILE A 129 -5.40 4.85 19.96
C ILE A 129 -4.38 3.93 20.66
N ARG A 130 -3.10 4.28 20.66
CA ARG A 130 -2.05 3.47 21.30
C ARG A 130 -2.25 3.35 22.81
N ALA A 131 -2.69 4.43 23.47
CA ALA A 131 -2.99 4.42 24.89
C ALA A 131 -4.18 3.51 25.24
N ALA A 132 -5.23 3.53 24.40
CA ALA A 132 -6.41 2.70 24.60
C ALA A 132 -6.21 1.24 24.19
N TYR A 133 -5.38 0.97 23.18
CA TYR A 133 -5.18 -0.35 22.56
C TYR A 133 -3.68 -0.65 22.37
N PRO A 134 -2.93 -0.92 23.46
CA PRO A 134 -1.47 -1.07 23.41
C PRO A 134 -0.99 -2.25 22.53
N GLU A 135 -1.79 -3.31 22.40
CA GLU A 135 -1.43 -4.52 21.65
C GLU A 135 -1.88 -4.51 20.17
N LYS A 136 -2.77 -3.58 19.78
CA LYS A 136 -3.28 -3.55 18.41
C LYS A 136 -2.27 -2.91 17.46
N ALA A 137 -2.23 -3.39 16.23
CA ALA A 137 -1.41 -2.76 15.20
C ALA A 137 -2.12 -1.53 14.62
N ILE A 138 -1.38 -0.44 14.48
CA ILE A 138 -1.85 0.81 13.87
C ILE A 138 -1.15 0.98 12.52
N THR A 139 -1.93 1.03 11.45
CA THR A 139 -1.48 1.30 10.09
C THR A 139 -1.95 2.68 9.65
N LEU A 140 -1.05 3.48 9.11
CA LEU A 140 -1.39 4.76 8.49
C LEU A 140 -1.36 4.65 6.96
N SER A 141 -2.33 5.30 6.31
CA SER A 141 -2.41 5.45 4.84
C SER A 141 -2.93 6.86 4.54
N VAL A 142 -2.10 7.87 4.85
CA VAL A 142 -2.45 9.31 4.82
C VAL A 142 -1.59 10.12 3.85
N GLY A 143 -1.04 9.45 2.84
CA GLY A 143 -0.28 10.07 1.76
C GLY A 143 1.17 10.43 2.11
N GLU A 144 1.76 11.33 1.33
CA GLU A 144 3.14 11.76 1.47
C GLU A 144 3.29 12.77 2.61
N ARG A 145 4.34 12.57 3.42
CA ARG A 145 4.67 13.46 4.54
C ARG A 145 6.19 13.68 4.59
N SER A 146 6.62 14.61 5.42
CA SER A 146 8.05 14.82 5.65
C SER A 146 8.68 13.68 6.48
N ALA A 147 9.99 13.59 6.48
CA ALA A 147 10.71 12.60 7.28
C ALA A 147 10.46 12.78 8.78
N GLU A 148 10.37 14.04 9.24
CA GLU A 148 10.08 14.41 10.62
C GLU A 148 8.66 13.98 11.02
N ALA A 149 7.68 14.17 10.12
CA ALA A 149 6.31 13.72 10.35
C ALA A 149 6.23 12.19 10.47
N TYR A 150 6.89 11.45 9.58
CA TYR A 150 6.97 9.99 9.68
C TYR A 150 7.63 9.53 10.97
N ALA A 151 8.73 10.18 11.39
CA ALA A 151 9.39 9.89 12.67
C ALA A 151 8.43 10.11 13.85
N ALA A 152 7.71 11.23 13.86
CA ALA A 152 6.72 11.54 14.89
C ALA A 152 5.56 10.52 14.92
N PHE A 153 5.08 10.06 13.76
CA PHE A 153 4.06 9.01 13.70
C PHE A 153 4.57 7.68 14.27
N LYS A 154 5.82 7.33 13.98
CA LYS A 154 6.46 6.13 14.54
C LYS A 154 6.60 6.21 16.05
N GLU A 155 7.08 7.33 16.56
CA GLU A 155 7.21 7.60 17.99
C GLU A 155 5.85 7.60 18.70
N ALA A 156 4.80 8.12 18.06
CA ALA A 156 3.44 8.08 18.57
C ALA A 156 2.87 6.66 18.70
N GLY A 157 3.47 5.67 18.03
CA GLY A 157 3.11 4.26 18.14
C GLY A 157 2.52 3.64 16.88
N ALA A 158 2.59 4.29 15.71
CA ALA A 158 2.21 3.66 14.45
C ALA A 158 3.23 2.56 14.08
N ASN A 159 2.71 1.38 13.72
CA ASN A 159 3.53 0.21 13.40
C ASN A 159 3.81 0.12 11.89
N ARG A 160 2.81 0.44 11.09
CA ARG A 160 2.79 0.21 9.64
C ARG A 160 2.42 1.48 8.90
N PHE A 161 2.92 1.60 7.68
CA PHE A 161 2.52 2.67 6.77
C PHE A 161 2.30 2.11 5.36
N LEU A 162 1.16 2.41 4.76
CA LEU A 162 0.85 2.05 3.37
C LEU A 162 0.96 3.29 2.49
N LEU A 163 1.87 3.26 1.53
CA LEU A 163 2.04 4.30 0.53
C LEU A 163 2.23 3.65 -0.85
N ARG A 164 1.19 3.66 -1.66
CA ARG A 164 1.26 3.06 -3.00
C ARG A 164 2.13 3.93 -3.91
N HIS A 165 3.04 3.29 -4.65
CA HIS A 165 3.82 3.99 -5.68
C HIS A 165 3.07 4.15 -7.00
N GLU A 166 1.96 3.45 -7.18
CA GLU A 166 1.01 3.41 -8.29
C GLU A 166 1.64 2.89 -9.60
N THR A 167 2.76 3.41 -10.00
CA THR A 167 3.63 2.94 -11.09
C THR A 167 5.07 3.35 -10.82
N ARG A 168 6.02 2.59 -11.33
CA ARG A 168 7.45 2.95 -11.27
C ARG A 168 7.98 3.57 -12.55
N ASN A 169 7.18 3.63 -13.59
CA ASN A 169 7.51 4.35 -14.80
C ASN A 169 7.17 5.84 -14.64
N ASP A 170 8.15 6.71 -14.80
CA ASP A 170 7.99 8.14 -14.53
C ASP A 170 7.06 8.81 -15.54
N GLU A 171 7.06 8.40 -16.81
CA GLU A 171 6.17 8.93 -17.83
C GLU A 171 4.71 8.51 -17.55
N HIS A 172 4.50 7.25 -17.19
CA HIS A 172 3.19 6.75 -16.80
C HIS A 172 2.71 7.40 -15.49
N TYR A 173 3.63 7.71 -14.56
CA TYR A 173 3.28 8.44 -13.33
C TYR A 173 2.69 9.81 -13.64
N LEU A 174 3.26 10.54 -14.60
CA LEU A 174 2.76 11.86 -15.04
C LEU A 174 1.42 11.78 -15.76
N GLN A 175 1.06 10.62 -16.35
CA GLN A 175 -0.28 10.40 -16.91
C GLN A 175 -1.35 10.22 -15.84
N LEU A 176 -0.96 9.76 -14.64
CA LEU A 176 -1.86 9.48 -13.52
C LEU A 176 -1.94 10.64 -12.50
N HIS A 177 -0.96 11.53 -12.51
CA HIS A 177 -0.80 12.56 -11.48
C HIS A 177 -0.53 13.96 -12.10
N PRO A 178 -0.95 15.03 -11.41
CA PRO A 178 -0.56 16.38 -11.81
C PRO A 178 0.96 16.58 -11.78
N SER A 179 1.46 17.46 -12.64
CA SER A 179 2.90 17.70 -12.84
C SER A 179 3.66 18.17 -11.58
N MET A 180 2.96 18.66 -10.56
CA MET A 180 3.56 19.03 -9.28
C MET A 180 3.88 17.84 -8.38
N MET A 181 3.36 16.64 -8.69
CA MET A 181 3.66 15.42 -7.97
C MET A 181 4.83 14.70 -8.63
N SER A 182 5.70 14.11 -7.82
CA SER A 182 6.92 13.45 -8.28
C SER A 182 6.95 11.99 -7.87
N SER A 183 7.16 11.10 -8.84
CA SER A 183 7.41 9.67 -8.59
C SER A 183 8.67 9.47 -7.74
N GLU A 184 9.69 10.32 -7.92
CA GLU A 184 10.91 10.29 -7.10
C GLU A 184 10.61 10.64 -5.64
N ASN A 185 9.83 11.69 -5.38
CA ASN A 185 9.42 12.02 -4.01
C ASN A 185 8.65 10.86 -3.35
N ARG A 186 7.78 10.20 -4.10
CA ARG A 186 7.06 9.02 -3.63
C ARG A 186 8.01 7.88 -3.24
N ARG A 187 9.05 7.63 -4.04
CA ARG A 187 10.10 6.64 -3.75
C ARG A 187 10.89 7.02 -2.50
N GLN A 188 11.27 8.30 -2.36
CA GLN A 188 11.99 8.79 -1.18
C GLN A 188 11.16 8.66 0.10
N CYS A 189 9.86 8.92 0.04
CA CYS A 189 8.95 8.67 1.16
C CYS A 189 8.97 7.20 1.59
N LEU A 190 8.85 6.26 0.64
CA LEU A 190 8.91 4.81 0.93
C LEU A 190 10.24 4.39 1.55
N MET A 191 11.36 4.89 1.03
CA MET A 191 12.68 4.62 1.59
C MET A 191 12.84 5.19 3.00
N THR A 192 12.27 6.36 3.25
CA THR A 192 12.28 6.99 4.57
C THR A 192 11.45 6.20 5.59
N LEU A 193 10.23 5.79 5.22
CA LEU A 193 9.39 4.93 6.05
C LEU A 193 10.12 3.64 6.46
N LYS A 194 10.79 3.00 5.52
CA LYS A 194 11.57 1.80 5.79
C LYS A 194 12.73 2.07 6.75
N ARG A 195 13.53 3.13 6.52
CA ARG A 195 14.65 3.50 7.40
C ARG A 195 14.19 3.81 8.83
N LEU A 196 12.97 4.35 8.99
CA LEU A 196 12.36 4.61 10.30
C LEU A 196 11.79 3.35 10.95
N GLY A 197 11.91 2.17 10.32
CA GLY A 197 11.48 0.90 10.87
C GLY A 197 9.96 0.68 10.84
N PHE A 198 9.23 1.32 9.93
CA PHE A 198 7.86 0.92 9.67
C PHE A 198 7.82 -0.42 8.92
N GLN A 199 6.81 -1.23 9.22
CA GLN A 199 6.37 -2.25 8.27
C GLN A 199 5.71 -1.50 7.09
N THR A 200 6.50 -1.28 6.04
CA THR A 200 6.12 -0.43 4.91
C THR A 200 5.41 -1.26 3.85
N GLY A 201 4.16 -0.92 3.58
CA GLY A 201 3.37 -1.46 2.47
C GLY A 201 3.43 -0.53 1.26
N SER A 202 3.51 -1.12 0.08
CA SER A 202 3.40 -0.40 -1.18
C SER A 202 2.55 -1.19 -2.17
N GLY A 203 2.33 -0.65 -3.35
CA GLY A 203 1.56 -1.30 -4.41
C GLY A 203 1.50 -0.47 -5.68
N MET A 204 1.06 -1.12 -6.75
CA MET A 204 0.85 -0.49 -8.04
C MET A 204 -0.62 -0.59 -8.44
N MET A 205 -1.03 0.25 -9.39
CA MET A 205 -2.28 0.10 -10.10
C MET A 205 -2.14 -0.94 -11.21
N ILE A 206 -3.15 -1.76 -11.38
CA ILE A 206 -3.28 -2.70 -12.50
C ILE A 206 -4.45 -2.25 -13.36
N GLY A 207 -4.24 -2.19 -14.68
CA GLY A 207 -5.27 -1.78 -15.65
C GLY A 207 -5.50 -0.27 -15.71
N SER A 208 -4.54 0.55 -15.26
CA SER A 208 -4.65 2.01 -15.42
C SER A 208 -4.47 2.44 -16.87
N PRO A 209 -5.06 3.58 -17.29
CA PRO A 209 -4.95 4.07 -18.65
C PRO A 209 -3.49 4.17 -19.12
N GLY A 210 -3.21 3.66 -20.33
CA GLY A 210 -1.87 3.66 -20.91
C GLY A 210 -0.87 2.68 -20.29
N GLN A 211 -1.30 1.84 -19.34
CA GLN A 211 -0.42 0.82 -18.75
C GLN A 211 -0.11 -0.29 -19.76
N THR A 212 1.14 -0.72 -19.79
CA THR A 212 1.63 -1.86 -20.56
C THR A 212 2.29 -2.88 -19.63
N ASP A 213 2.55 -4.08 -20.14
CA ASP A 213 3.26 -5.12 -19.39
C ASP A 213 4.66 -4.65 -18.94
N GLU A 214 5.30 -3.79 -19.74
CA GLU A 214 6.57 -3.19 -19.36
C GLU A 214 6.49 -2.32 -18.11
N HIS A 215 5.38 -1.61 -17.90
CA HIS A 215 5.14 -0.82 -16.69
C HIS A 215 5.00 -1.71 -15.45
N LEU A 216 4.51 -2.92 -15.62
CA LEU A 216 4.40 -3.93 -14.56
C LEU A 216 5.75 -4.60 -14.27
N CYS A 217 6.59 -4.78 -15.31
CA CYS A 217 7.91 -5.43 -15.23
C CYS A 217 9.06 -4.51 -14.85
N PHE A 218 8.83 -3.24 -14.64
CA PHE A 218 9.91 -2.31 -14.35
C PHE A 218 10.71 -2.79 -13.12
N ARG A 219 12.07 -2.68 -13.18
CA ARG A 219 13.12 -3.18 -12.23
C ARG A 219 12.79 -3.18 -10.72
N GLY A 220 11.57 -3.10 -10.35
CA GLY A 220 11.06 -2.92 -9.02
C GLY A 220 10.17 -4.01 -8.48
N PHE A 221 9.82 -5.04 -9.24
CA PHE A 221 9.25 -6.26 -8.66
C PHE A 221 10.30 -7.03 -7.83
N CYS A 222 11.56 -6.71 -8.01
CA CYS A 222 12.63 -7.12 -7.09
C CYS A 222 12.53 -6.42 -5.71
N TYR A 223 11.32 -6.25 -5.19
CA TYR A 223 11.10 -5.85 -3.80
C TYR A 223 11.47 -6.95 -2.81
N SER A 224 11.79 -8.14 -3.28
CA SER A 224 12.17 -9.26 -2.42
C SER A 224 13.41 -8.99 -1.55
N HIS A 225 14.24 -8.00 -1.90
CA HIS A 225 15.45 -7.68 -1.12
C HIS A 225 15.45 -6.30 -0.48
N SER A 226 14.42 -5.46 -0.70
CA SER A 226 14.42 -4.08 -0.20
C SER A 226 13.28 -3.70 0.74
N ILE A 227 12.24 -4.53 0.90
CA ILE A 227 11.05 -4.21 1.72
C ILE A 227 10.70 -5.33 2.73
N HIS A 228 11.68 -6.15 3.12
CA HIS A 228 11.54 -7.04 4.30
C HIS A 228 12.06 -6.37 5.55
#